data_13eef24a084c7e215f0ca36014308bef
#
_entry.id   13eef24a084c7e215f0ca36014308bef
#
_cell.length_a   1.000
_cell.length_b   1.000
_cell.length_c   1.000
_cell.angle_alpha   90.00
_cell.angle_beta   90.00
_cell.angle_gamma   90.00
#
_symmetry.space_group_name_H-M   'P 1'
#
loop_
_entity.id
_entity.type
_entity.pdbx_description
1 polymer ?
#
loop_
_entity_poly.entity_id
_entity_poly.type
_entity_poly.pdbx_seq_one_letter_code
_entity_poly.pdbx_strand_id
1 'polypeptide(L)' 'MGVASWVVQLGSFSSEKNAHSLNDRLRAAGFASFVEPLKQGDAMAYRVRIGPELRRSDANAVRDKLKKSLDMDAIVLQYP' A
#
# COMPACT_ATOMS: atom_id res chain seq x y z
N MET A 1 9.31 -11.92 -18.96
CA MET A 1 8.14 -12.19 -18.13
C MET A 1 8.43 -11.78 -16.70
N GLY A 2 7.52 -11.02 -16.11
CA GLY A 2 7.65 -10.63 -14.73
C GLY A 2 7.20 -11.73 -13.78
N VAL A 3 7.74 -11.72 -12.58
CA VAL A 3 7.27 -12.57 -11.49
C VAL A 3 6.03 -11.91 -10.88
N ALA A 4 4.97 -12.69 -10.68
CA ALA A 4 3.79 -12.17 -10.01
C ALA A 4 4.16 -11.82 -8.56
N SER A 5 3.71 -10.67 -8.12
CA SER A 5 3.86 -10.24 -6.74
C SER A 5 2.57 -9.59 -6.24
N TRP A 6 2.54 -9.21 -4.99
CA TRP A 6 1.32 -8.76 -4.33
C TRP A 6 1.62 -7.56 -3.47
N VAL A 7 0.72 -6.59 -3.45
CA VAL A 7 0.80 -5.44 -2.57
C VAL A 7 -0.44 -5.35 -1.68
N VAL A 8 -0.26 -4.71 -0.55
CA VAL A 8 -1.34 -4.38 0.38
C VAL A 8 -1.64 -2.90 0.21
N GLN A 9 -2.82 -2.57 -0.32
CA GLN A 9 -3.17 -1.19 -0.62
C GLN A 9 -4.14 -0.64 0.43
N LEU A 10 -3.76 0.47 1.04
CA LEU A 10 -4.59 1.13 2.04
C LEU A 10 -5.57 2.10 1.43
N GLY A 11 -5.19 2.75 0.35
CA GLY A 11 -6.09 3.68 -0.31
C GLY A 11 -5.42 4.43 -1.46
N SER A 12 -6.23 5.25 -2.09
CA SER A 12 -5.81 6.16 -3.15
C SER A 12 -6.27 7.56 -2.74
N PHE A 13 -5.36 8.51 -2.74
CA PHE A 13 -5.60 9.86 -2.23
C PHE A 13 -5.39 10.88 -3.34
N SER A 14 -6.22 11.90 -3.37
CA SER A 14 -6.01 13.05 -4.25
C SER A 14 -4.96 14.01 -3.68
N SER A 15 -4.77 13.99 -2.36
CA SER A 15 -3.78 14.83 -1.69
C SER A 15 -2.46 14.09 -1.52
N GLU A 16 -1.41 14.59 -2.16
CA GLU A 16 -0.06 14.07 -2.01
C GLU A 16 0.39 14.13 -0.55
N LYS A 17 0.10 15.25 0.10
CA LYS A 17 0.46 15.45 1.51
C LYS A 17 -0.18 14.39 2.42
N ASN A 18 -1.45 14.10 2.22
CA ASN A 18 -2.15 13.10 3.01
C ASN A 18 -1.59 11.69 2.77
N ALA A 19 -1.29 11.38 1.52
CA ALA A 19 -0.68 10.09 1.17
C ALA A 19 0.69 9.93 1.85
N HIS A 20 1.54 10.96 1.78
CA HIS A 20 2.86 10.91 2.40
C HIS A 20 2.80 10.86 3.93
N SER A 21 1.84 11.54 4.55
CA SER A 21 1.64 11.48 6.00
C SER A 21 1.29 10.06 6.45
N LEU A 22 0.39 9.40 5.73
CA LEU A 22 0.05 8.01 6.03
C LEU A 22 1.26 7.10 5.79
N ASN A 23 1.97 7.30 4.68
CA ASN A 23 3.17 6.53 4.37
C ASN A 23 4.22 6.62 5.48
N ASP A 24 4.49 7.83 5.97
CA ASP A 24 5.46 8.05 7.05
C ASP A 24 5.03 7.31 8.32
N ARG A 25 3.75 7.36 8.64
CA ARG A 25 3.19 6.65 9.79
C ARG A 25 3.37 5.13 9.68
N LEU A 26 3.12 4.58 8.49
CA LEU A 26 3.28 3.15 8.23
C LEU A 26 4.75 2.73 8.32
N ARG A 27 5.64 3.52 7.74
CA ARG A 27 7.08 3.24 7.80
C ARG A 27 7.60 3.32 9.23
N ALA A 28 7.13 4.29 10.01
CA ALA A 28 7.48 4.40 11.43
C ALA A 28 7.01 3.18 12.23
N ALA A 29 5.92 2.54 11.82
CA ALA A 29 5.39 1.32 12.44
C ALA A 29 6.07 0.05 11.93
N GLY A 30 7.07 0.16 11.04
CA GLY A 30 7.85 -0.97 10.55
C GLY A 30 7.33 -1.62 9.28
N PHE A 31 6.37 -1.01 8.60
CA PHE A 31 5.86 -1.54 7.32
C PHE A 31 6.68 -1.00 6.15
N ALA A 32 6.89 -1.85 5.15
CA ALA A 32 7.58 -1.47 3.90
C ALA A 32 6.61 -0.76 2.96
N SER A 33 6.17 0.43 3.35
CA SER A 33 5.18 1.18 2.59
C SER A 33 5.83 2.14 1.59
N PHE A 34 5.09 2.46 0.54
CA PHE A 34 5.50 3.41 -0.48
C PHE A 34 4.27 4.11 -1.06
N VAL A 35 4.51 5.28 -1.64
CA VAL A 35 3.49 6.05 -2.36
C VAL A 35 3.75 5.89 -3.85
N GLU A 36 2.73 5.48 -4.60
CA GLU A 36 2.83 5.34 -6.03
C GLU A 36 1.88 6.33 -6.71
N PRO A 37 2.42 7.37 -7.37
CA PRO A 37 1.59 8.33 -8.09
C PRO A 37 0.98 7.68 -9.33
N LEU A 38 -0.27 8.02 -9.61
CA LEU A 38 -0.98 7.55 -10.79
C LEU A 38 -1.75 8.71 -11.41
N LYS A 39 -1.47 8.98 -12.68
CA LYS A 39 -2.22 9.99 -13.41
C LYS A 39 -3.57 9.40 -13.86
N GLN A 40 -4.64 10.09 -13.51
CA GLN A 40 -6.01 9.72 -13.87
C GLN A 40 -6.66 10.89 -14.58
N GLY A 41 -6.67 10.85 -15.92
CA GLY A 41 -7.12 12.00 -16.71
C GLY A 41 -6.22 13.20 -16.43
N ASP A 42 -6.82 14.31 -15.99
CA ASP A 42 -6.09 15.53 -15.64
C ASP A 42 -5.73 15.61 -14.15
N ALA A 43 -6.13 14.61 -13.37
CA ALA A 43 -5.88 14.56 -11.94
C ALA A 43 -4.78 13.54 -11.60
N MET A 44 -4.17 13.72 -10.43
CA MET A 44 -3.23 12.76 -9.86
C MET A 44 -3.88 12.05 -8.69
N ALA A 45 -3.63 10.74 -8.61
CA ALA A 45 -3.94 9.95 -7.43
C ALA A 45 -2.64 9.43 -6.83
N TYR A 46 -2.61 9.27 -5.51
CA TYR A 46 -1.44 8.80 -4.78
C TYR A 46 -1.85 7.56 -4.00
N ARG A 47 -1.38 6.40 -4.46
CA ARG A 47 -1.73 5.12 -3.85
C ARG A 47 -0.72 4.78 -2.76
N VAL A 48 -1.23 4.52 -1.56
CA VAL A 48 -0.39 4.10 -0.43
C VAL A 48 -0.45 2.58 -0.34
N ARG A 49 0.71 1.95 -0.51
CA ARG A 49 0.85 0.50 -0.63
C ARG A 49 1.98 -0.01 0.25
N ILE A 50 1.90 -1.28 0.59
CA ILE A 50 2.93 -2.00 1.36
C ILE A 50 3.37 -3.21 0.54
N GLY A 51 4.66 -3.45 0.48
CA GLY A 51 5.25 -4.56 -0.25
C GLY A 51 6.27 -4.09 -1.28
N PRO A 52 6.41 -4.80 -2.41
CA PRO A 52 5.65 -5.99 -2.80
C PRO A 52 6.10 -7.26 -2.08
N GLU A 53 5.18 -8.22 -1.98
CA GLU A 53 5.43 -9.56 -1.45
C GLU A 53 5.39 -10.57 -2.59
N LEU A 54 6.24 -11.61 -2.53
CA LEU A 54 6.30 -12.62 -3.59
C LEU A 54 5.15 -13.62 -3.50
N ARG A 55 4.56 -13.78 -2.32
CA ARG A 55 3.45 -14.69 -2.10
C ARG A 55 2.21 -13.94 -1.65
N ARG A 56 1.08 -14.33 -2.18
CA ARG A 56 -0.19 -13.76 -1.74
C ARG A 56 -0.44 -13.99 -0.25
N SER A 57 -0.06 -15.16 0.25
CA SER A 57 -0.19 -15.48 1.68
C SER A 57 0.61 -14.52 2.57
N ASP A 58 1.79 -14.08 2.11
CA ASP A 58 2.59 -13.11 2.85
C ASP A 58 1.93 -11.73 2.84
N ALA A 59 1.34 -11.32 1.72
CA ALA A 59 0.58 -10.08 1.64
C ALA A 59 -0.66 -10.12 2.54
N ASN A 60 -1.36 -11.26 2.60
CA ASN A 60 -2.48 -11.44 3.50
C ASN A 60 -2.06 -11.30 4.96
N ALA A 61 -0.89 -11.86 5.32
CA ALA A 61 -0.34 -11.75 6.67
C ALA A 61 -0.01 -10.29 7.03
N VAL A 62 0.53 -9.54 6.08
CA VAL A 62 0.79 -8.08 6.27
C VAL A 62 -0.52 -7.33 6.49
N ARG A 63 -1.54 -7.62 5.68
CA ARG A 63 -2.86 -7.01 5.84
C ARG A 63 -3.43 -7.29 7.25
N ASP A 64 -3.32 -8.53 7.71
CA ASP A 64 -3.84 -8.93 9.01
C ASP A 64 -3.07 -8.26 10.15
N LYS A 65 -1.74 -8.16 10.01
CA LYS A 65 -0.90 -7.46 10.97
C LYS A 65 -1.25 -5.97 11.03
N LEU A 66 -1.50 -5.36 9.90
CA LEU A 66 -1.91 -3.96 9.80
C LEU A 66 -3.23 -3.71 10.54
N LYS A 67 -4.21 -4.58 10.33
CA LYS A 67 -5.50 -4.50 11.03
C LYS A 67 -5.32 -4.66 12.53
N LYS A 68 -4.52 -5.63 12.95
CA LYS A 68 -4.30 -5.93 14.36
C LYS A 68 -3.51 -4.83 15.07
N SER A 69 -2.48 -4.27 14.41
CA SER A 69 -1.55 -3.32 15.04
C SER A 69 -2.05 -1.88 14.98
N LEU A 70 -2.67 -1.47 13.87
CA LEU A 70 -3.04 -0.08 13.62
C LEU A 70 -4.54 0.11 13.37
N ASP A 71 -5.32 -0.97 13.38
CA ASP A 71 -6.76 -0.96 13.10
C ASP A 71 -7.08 -0.32 11.75
N MET A 72 -6.25 -0.60 10.75
CA MET A 72 -6.41 -0.11 9.39
C MET A 72 -6.84 -1.23 8.46
N ASP A 73 -7.82 -0.95 7.61
CA ASP A 73 -8.26 -1.86 6.57
C ASP A 73 -7.45 -1.65 5.30
N ALA A 74 -7.20 -2.76 4.59
CA ALA A 74 -6.46 -2.73 3.35
C ALA A 74 -6.88 -3.90 2.47
N ILE A 75 -6.58 -3.81 1.17
CA ILE A 75 -6.86 -4.87 0.22
C ILE A 75 -5.56 -5.40 -0.37
N VAL A 76 -5.57 -6.70 -0.67
CA VAL A 76 -4.43 -7.35 -1.32
C VAL A 76 -4.69 -7.37 -2.82
N LEU A 77 -3.74 -6.83 -3.59
CA LEU A 77 -3.82 -6.73 -5.04
C LEU A 77 -2.58 -7.34 -5.68
N GLN A 78 -2.75 -7.90 -6.86
CA GLN A 78 -1.61 -8.35 -7.66
C GLN A 78 -0.82 -7.14 -8.15
N TYR A 79 0.53 -7.27 -8.17
CA TYR A 79 1.43 -6.18 -8.54
C TYR A 79 2.51 -6.69 -9.51
N PRO A 80 2.77 -6.08 -10.58
CA PRO A 80 1.96 -5.07 -11.23
C PRO A 80 0.65 -5.59 -11.76
#